data_ca83f73855a1098b5225cf4859f0fb01
#
_entry.id   ca83f73855a1098b5225cf4859f0fb01
#
_cell.length_a   1.000
_cell.length_b   1.000
_cell.length_c   1.000
_cell.angle_alpha   90.00
_cell.angle_beta   90.00
_cell.angle_gamma   90.00
#
_symmetry.space_group_name_H-M   'P 1'
#
loop_
_entity.id
_entity.type
_entity.pdbx_description
1 polymer ?
#
loop_
_entity_poly.entity_id
_entity_poly.type
_entity_poly.pdbx_seq_one_letter_code
_entity_poly.pdbx_strand_id
1 'polypeptide(L)'
;MKHRISRRAFLRGCTLLAASAAVGSLTSCGGTDAKDSGLPLILVGSDTYPPYIYLNNDGVPAGIDVEIATEAFRRMGYAAQFEPIDWEQKTALVESGTIDCIWGCFSMDGREEVYRWAGPYMVSRQVAAVDADSSIRTLGDLAGKTIAVQSTGKPEEIFLSGSDP
;
A
#
# COMPACT_ATOMS: atom_id res chain seq x y z
N MET A 1 15.84 21.26 9.56
CA MET A 1 16.28 22.00 8.36
C MET A 1 15.85 21.20 7.15
N LYS A 2 14.83 21.67 6.41
CA LYS A 2 14.28 20.97 5.24
C LYS A 2 15.18 21.24 4.03
N HIS A 3 15.92 20.25 3.56
CA HIS A 3 16.59 20.32 2.28
C HIS A 3 15.58 20.08 1.15
N ARG A 4 15.05 21.14 0.57
CA ARG A 4 14.33 21.07 -0.70
C ARG A 4 15.38 20.93 -1.81
N ILE A 5 15.41 19.75 -2.43
CA ILE A 5 16.21 19.55 -3.64
C ILE A 5 15.54 20.33 -4.78
N SER A 6 16.21 21.37 -5.28
CA SER A 6 15.75 22.18 -6.39
C SER A 6 15.85 21.38 -7.70
N ARG A 7 14.84 21.54 -8.59
CA ARG A 7 14.81 20.92 -9.93
C ARG A 7 16.09 21.18 -10.76
N ARG A 8 16.86 22.20 -10.45
CA ARG A 8 18.12 22.53 -11.11
C ARG A 8 19.32 21.71 -10.61
N ALA A 9 19.26 21.13 -9.42
CA ALA A 9 20.30 20.25 -8.89
C ALA A 9 20.22 18.85 -9.52
N PHE A 10 19.01 18.43 -9.91
CA PHE A 10 18.76 17.15 -10.56
C PHE A 10 19.37 17.04 -11.98
N LEU A 11 19.46 18.15 -12.72
CA LEU A 11 19.93 18.17 -14.11
C LEU A 11 21.46 18.30 -14.26
N ARG A 12 22.23 18.47 -13.18
CA ARG A 12 23.69 18.63 -13.24
C ARG A 12 24.49 17.39 -12.85
N GLY A 13 23.80 16.26 -12.47
CA GLY A 13 24.44 15.00 -12.07
C GLY A 13 24.67 13.97 -13.17
N CYS A 14 24.21 14.22 -14.41
CA CYS A 14 24.20 13.21 -15.49
C CYS A 14 25.39 13.27 -16.45
N THR A 15 26.55 13.76 -16.06
CA THR A 15 27.76 13.63 -16.91
C THR A 15 28.95 13.21 -16.09
N LEU A 16 29.50 12.05 -16.45
CA LEU A 16 30.75 11.39 -16.10
C LEU A 16 30.57 10.10 -15.28
N LEU A 17 30.55 8.98 -15.98
CA LEU A 17 31.57 7.93 -15.89
C LEU A 17 31.14 6.74 -16.76
N ALA A 18 31.78 6.63 -17.90
CA ALA A 18 31.84 5.43 -18.70
C ALA A 18 33.07 4.61 -18.29
N ALA A 19 32.93 3.32 -18.39
CA ALA A 19 33.94 2.26 -18.41
C ALA A 19 34.40 1.70 -17.05
N SER A 20 33.93 0.47 -16.74
CA SER A 20 34.81 -0.71 -16.61
C SER A 20 34.04 -2.00 -16.34
N ALA A 21 34.32 -2.97 -17.22
CA ALA A 21 34.44 -4.42 -17.04
C ALA A 21 33.25 -5.22 -16.40
N ALA A 22 32.69 -6.03 -17.30
CA ALA A 22 31.92 -7.24 -16.99
C ALA A 22 32.77 -8.26 -16.21
N VAL A 23 32.23 -8.70 -15.06
CA VAL A 23 32.49 -10.08 -14.56
C VAL A 23 31.14 -10.60 -14.07
N GLY A 24 30.69 -11.68 -14.72
CA GLY A 24 29.46 -12.36 -14.40
C GLY A 24 29.51 -13.02 -13.03
N SER A 25 28.39 -12.90 -12.32
CA SER A 25 28.02 -13.81 -11.25
C SER A 25 26.53 -14.06 -11.35
N LEU A 26 26.19 -15.23 -11.90
CA LEU A 26 24.87 -15.82 -11.73
C LEU A 26 24.75 -16.21 -10.26
N THR A 27 24.02 -15.42 -9.51
CA THR A 27 23.60 -15.80 -8.16
C THR A 27 22.10 -15.54 -7.98
N SER A 28 21.39 -16.65 -7.91
CA SER A 28 20.28 -16.96 -7.04
C SER A 28 19.16 -15.93 -6.91
N CYS A 29 17.96 -16.32 -7.34
CA CYS A 29 16.67 -15.79 -6.91
C CYS A 29 16.53 -15.93 -5.39
N GLY A 30 16.97 -14.91 -4.65
CA GLY A 30 16.65 -14.67 -3.26
C GLY A 30 16.10 -13.26 -3.19
N GLY A 31 15.02 -13.06 -2.45
CA GLY A 31 14.40 -11.74 -2.28
C GLY A 31 15.45 -10.70 -1.90
N THR A 32 15.71 -9.77 -2.81
CA THR A 32 16.62 -8.65 -2.55
C THR A 32 15.90 -7.69 -1.64
N ASP A 33 16.41 -7.52 -0.42
CA ASP A 33 16.00 -6.45 0.47
C ASP A 33 16.07 -5.11 -0.28
N ALA A 34 15.01 -4.30 -0.18
CA ALA A 34 14.91 -3.02 -0.87
C ALA A 34 16.13 -2.12 -0.60
N LYS A 35 16.80 -2.29 0.55
CA LYS A 35 18.00 -1.54 0.95
C LYS A 35 19.26 -1.83 0.14
N ASP A 36 19.34 -3.02 -0.47
CA ASP A 36 20.54 -3.45 -1.24
C ASP A 36 20.49 -3.04 -2.72
N SER A 37 19.37 -2.48 -3.18
CA SER A 37 19.19 -2.13 -4.59
C SER A 37 19.95 -0.88 -5.04
N GLY A 38 20.43 -0.05 -4.10
CA GLY A 38 21.02 1.27 -4.39
C GLY A 38 20.04 2.30 -4.95
N LEU A 39 18.75 1.95 -5.05
CA LEU A 39 17.69 2.85 -5.50
C LEU A 39 17.17 3.70 -4.32
N PRO A 40 16.70 4.92 -4.59
CA PRO A 40 15.99 5.69 -3.56
C PRO A 40 14.75 4.95 -3.09
N LEU A 41 14.49 5.00 -1.78
CA LEU A 41 13.38 4.31 -1.15
C LEU A 41 12.08 5.12 -1.25
N ILE A 42 10.96 4.41 -1.40
CA ILE A 42 9.60 4.89 -1.15
C ILE A 42 9.06 4.11 0.05
N LEU A 43 8.69 4.84 1.11
CA LEU A 43 8.08 4.27 2.30
C LEU A 43 6.57 4.10 2.08
N VAL A 44 6.13 2.86 2.02
CA VAL A 44 4.74 2.48 1.75
C VAL A 44 4.07 2.07 3.05
N GLY A 45 3.17 2.89 3.56
CA GLY A 45 2.37 2.57 4.74
C GLY A 45 1.24 1.62 4.39
N SER A 46 1.10 0.53 5.14
CA SER A 46 0.06 -0.46 4.93
C SER A 46 -0.32 -1.17 6.22
N ASP A 47 -1.54 -1.69 6.26
CA ASP A 47 -2.00 -2.62 7.28
C ASP A 47 -1.96 -4.06 6.75
N THR A 48 -2.14 -5.03 7.64
CA THR A 48 -2.18 -6.45 7.26
C THR A 48 -3.55 -6.82 6.69
N TYR A 49 -3.59 -7.23 5.43
CA TYR A 49 -4.81 -7.60 4.71
C TYR A 49 -4.57 -8.75 3.70
N PRO A 50 -4.46 -10.02 4.15
CA PRO A 50 -4.26 -11.15 3.25
C PRO A 50 -5.45 -11.33 2.28
N PRO A 51 -5.21 -11.74 1.04
CA PRO A 51 -3.95 -12.13 0.40
C PRO A 51 -3.21 -10.94 -0.24
N TYR A 52 -3.66 -9.71 -0.03
CA TYR A 52 -3.14 -8.52 -0.72
C TYR A 52 -1.84 -8.03 -0.12
N ILE A 53 -1.80 -7.89 1.21
CA ILE A 53 -0.59 -7.50 1.93
C ILE A 53 -0.54 -8.18 3.30
N TYR A 54 0.57 -8.84 3.60
CA TYR A 54 0.81 -9.53 4.87
C TYR A 54 2.30 -9.82 5.03
N LEU A 55 2.71 -10.21 6.22
CA LEU A 55 4.04 -10.76 6.45
C LEU A 55 4.00 -12.28 6.23
N ASN A 56 4.92 -12.79 5.43
CA ASN A 56 5.09 -14.23 5.25
C ASN A 56 5.73 -14.87 6.50
N ASN A 57 6.00 -16.17 6.46
CA ASN A 57 6.58 -16.91 7.58
C ASN A 57 7.99 -16.43 7.98
N ASP A 58 8.69 -15.73 7.10
CA ASP A 58 10.02 -15.16 7.34
C ASP A 58 9.94 -13.70 7.81
N GLY A 59 8.73 -13.17 8.04
CA GLY A 59 8.50 -11.79 8.43
C GLY A 59 8.70 -10.77 7.31
N VAL A 60 8.71 -11.23 6.05
CA VAL A 60 8.90 -10.38 4.88
C VAL A 60 7.53 -9.99 4.29
N PRO A 61 7.32 -8.72 3.90
CA PRO A 61 6.11 -8.30 3.20
C PRO A 61 5.86 -9.11 1.94
N ALA A 62 4.64 -9.61 1.78
CA ALA A 62 4.21 -10.45 0.66
C ALA A 62 2.75 -10.18 0.32
N GLY A 63 2.33 -10.59 -0.87
CA GLY A 63 0.96 -10.47 -1.34
C GLY A 63 0.84 -9.69 -2.64
N ILE A 64 -0.37 -9.68 -3.19
CA ILE A 64 -0.67 -9.09 -4.51
C ILE A 64 -0.26 -7.62 -4.57
N ASP A 65 -0.60 -6.84 -3.56
CA ASP A 65 -0.30 -5.41 -3.51
C ASP A 65 1.20 -5.14 -3.35
N VAL A 66 1.90 -5.99 -2.60
CA VAL A 66 3.37 -5.90 -2.45
C VAL A 66 4.06 -6.10 -3.79
N GLU A 67 3.65 -7.10 -4.57
CA GLU A 67 4.22 -7.38 -5.88
C GLU A 67 3.94 -6.25 -6.87
N ILE A 68 2.67 -5.76 -6.92
CA ILE A 68 2.28 -4.67 -7.82
C ILE A 68 3.05 -3.38 -7.47
N ALA A 69 3.07 -2.98 -6.19
CA ALA A 69 3.74 -1.78 -5.75
C ALA A 69 5.25 -1.85 -6.00
N THR A 70 5.88 -2.99 -5.66
CA THR A 70 7.32 -3.19 -5.88
C THR A 70 7.67 -3.04 -7.35
N GLU A 71 6.91 -3.67 -8.25
CA GLU A 71 7.17 -3.58 -9.69
C GLU A 71 6.89 -2.17 -10.24
N ALA A 72 5.82 -1.50 -9.77
CA ALA A 72 5.52 -0.14 -10.18
C ALA A 72 6.65 0.83 -9.80
N PHE A 73 7.09 0.80 -8.54
CA PHE A 73 8.18 1.67 -8.07
C PHE A 73 9.51 1.33 -8.73
N ARG A 74 9.82 0.04 -8.95
CA ARG A 74 11.02 -0.39 -9.68
C ARG A 74 11.07 0.22 -11.09
N ARG A 75 9.95 0.22 -11.82
CA ARG A 75 9.87 0.87 -13.16
C ARG A 75 10.08 2.38 -13.11
N MET A 76 9.76 2.99 -11.98
CA MET A 76 9.97 4.42 -11.75
C MET A 76 11.38 4.74 -11.22
N GLY A 77 12.23 3.73 -10.98
CA GLY A 77 13.59 3.90 -10.47
C GLY A 77 13.67 4.04 -8.95
N TYR A 78 12.69 3.47 -8.23
CA TYR A 78 12.63 3.45 -6.77
C TYR A 78 12.58 2.01 -6.23
N ALA A 79 12.92 1.85 -4.96
CA ALA A 79 12.69 0.63 -4.21
C ALA A 79 11.55 0.87 -3.20
N ALA A 80 10.58 -0.05 -3.13
CA ALA A 80 9.52 0.01 -2.15
C ALA A 80 9.99 -0.56 -0.82
N GLN A 81 9.73 0.14 0.28
CA GLN A 81 9.87 -0.37 1.64
C GLN A 81 8.50 -0.30 2.31
N PHE A 82 7.95 -1.46 2.69
CA PHE A 82 6.64 -1.55 3.33
C PHE A 82 6.79 -1.39 4.84
N GLU A 83 6.03 -0.44 5.39
CA GLU A 83 5.98 -0.16 6.82
C GLU A 83 4.58 -0.52 7.34
N PRO A 84 4.48 -1.45 8.29
CA PRO A 84 3.22 -1.71 8.99
C PRO A 84 2.84 -0.47 9.81
N ILE A 85 1.63 0.03 9.60
CA ILE A 85 1.13 1.22 10.28
C ILE A 85 -0.15 0.92 11.06
N ASP A 86 -0.41 1.72 12.07
CA ASP A 86 -1.74 1.83 12.64
C ASP A 86 -2.66 2.50 11.60
N TRP A 87 -3.66 1.75 11.14
CA TRP A 87 -4.55 2.21 10.06
C TRP A 87 -5.33 3.48 10.41
N GLU A 88 -5.60 3.72 11.69
CA GLU A 88 -6.26 4.95 12.13
C GLU A 88 -5.39 6.19 11.89
N GLN A 89 -4.07 6.02 11.90
CA GLN A 89 -3.11 7.11 11.73
C GLN A 89 -2.67 7.34 10.28
N LYS A 90 -3.17 6.56 9.32
CA LYS A 90 -2.73 6.60 7.92
C LYS A 90 -2.66 8.00 7.30
N THR A 91 -3.68 8.83 7.56
CA THR A 91 -3.74 10.20 7.03
C THR A 91 -2.66 11.09 7.65
N ALA A 92 -2.54 11.07 8.98
CA ALA A 92 -1.54 11.87 9.68
C ALA A 92 -0.10 11.48 9.29
N LEU A 93 0.14 10.18 9.06
CA LEU A 93 1.46 9.67 8.66
C LEU A 93 1.87 10.13 7.26
N VAL A 94 0.94 10.14 6.30
CA VAL A 94 1.24 10.62 4.94
C VAL A 94 1.34 12.15 4.90
N GLU A 95 0.50 12.87 5.64
CA GLU A 95 0.54 14.34 5.72
C GLU A 95 1.83 14.84 6.37
N SER A 96 2.32 14.15 7.39
CA SER A 96 3.59 14.48 8.05
C SER A 96 4.82 14.11 7.22
N GLY A 97 4.66 13.27 6.18
CA GLY A 97 5.76 12.72 5.40
C GLY A 97 6.55 11.63 6.16
N THR A 98 5.95 11.03 7.18
CA THR A 98 6.51 9.84 7.85
C THR A 98 6.50 8.63 6.93
N ILE A 99 5.46 8.51 6.10
CA ILE A 99 5.39 7.62 4.96
C ILE A 99 5.18 8.43 3.69
N ASP A 100 5.62 7.90 2.55
CA ASP A 100 5.49 8.59 1.26
C ASP A 100 4.12 8.34 0.62
N CYS A 101 3.54 7.17 0.82
CA CYS A 101 2.22 6.81 0.31
C CYS A 101 1.55 5.73 1.16
N ILE A 102 0.24 5.60 0.97
CA ILE A 102 -0.58 4.51 1.50
C ILE A 102 -0.87 3.56 0.33
N TRP A 103 -0.67 2.25 0.54
CA TRP A 103 -0.99 1.23 -0.44
C TRP A 103 -1.52 -0.02 0.26
N GLY A 104 -2.61 -0.59 -0.24
CA GLY A 104 -3.20 -1.82 0.28
C GLY A 104 -4.72 -1.76 0.35
N CYS A 105 -5.42 -2.16 -0.73
CA CYS A 105 -6.88 -2.28 -0.80
C CYS A 105 -7.65 -1.05 -0.27
N PHE A 106 -7.06 0.13 -0.35
CA PHE A 106 -7.64 1.36 0.16
C PHE A 106 -8.66 1.91 -0.84
N SER A 107 -9.95 1.92 -0.44
CA SER A 107 -11.04 2.41 -1.28
C SER A 107 -10.92 3.90 -1.55
N MET A 108 -11.03 4.27 -2.83
CA MET A 108 -11.10 5.66 -3.27
C MET A 108 -12.50 6.26 -3.08
N ASP A 109 -13.54 5.41 -3.12
CA ASP A 109 -14.94 5.84 -3.10
C ASP A 109 -15.27 6.74 -1.90
N GLY A 110 -15.76 7.96 -2.20
CA GLY A 110 -16.09 8.98 -1.20
C GLY A 110 -14.87 9.65 -0.56
N ARG A 111 -13.66 9.42 -1.08
CA ARG A 111 -12.40 10.01 -0.58
C ARG A 111 -11.58 10.63 -1.70
N GLU A 112 -12.20 10.90 -2.85
CA GLU A 112 -11.55 11.39 -4.07
C GLU A 112 -10.82 12.71 -3.82
N GLU A 113 -11.40 13.59 -2.99
CA GLU A 113 -10.85 14.90 -2.65
C GLU A 113 -9.93 14.89 -1.43
N VAL A 114 -9.87 13.76 -0.68
CA VAL A 114 -9.08 13.69 0.56
C VAL A 114 -7.61 13.39 0.28
N TYR A 115 -7.35 12.59 -0.76
CA TYR A 115 -6.01 12.16 -1.12
C TYR A 115 -5.73 12.46 -2.60
N ARG A 116 -4.43 12.51 -2.93
CA ARG A 116 -4.01 12.44 -4.32
C ARG A 116 -3.88 10.97 -4.71
N TRP A 117 -4.76 10.51 -5.56
CA TRP A 117 -4.83 9.12 -5.99
C TRP A 117 -3.97 8.83 -7.22
N ALA A 118 -3.38 7.62 -7.25
CA ALA A 118 -2.79 6.99 -8.42
C ALA A 118 -3.52 5.67 -8.65
N GLY A 119 -4.30 5.57 -9.70
CA GLY A 119 -5.18 4.43 -9.97
C GLY A 119 -6.62 4.84 -10.21
N PRO A 120 -7.61 3.95 -10.04
CA PRO A 120 -7.56 2.63 -9.36
C PRO A 120 -6.83 1.56 -10.17
N TYR A 121 -6.15 0.64 -9.50
CA TYR A 121 -5.47 -0.51 -10.11
C TYR A 121 -6.25 -1.81 -9.94
N MET A 122 -7.26 -1.83 -9.07
CA MET A 122 -8.09 -2.99 -8.78
C MET A 122 -9.50 -2.51 -8.37
N VAL A 123 -10.50 -3.38 -8.55
CA VAL A 123 -11.85 -3.17 -8.05
C VAL A 123 -12.21 -4.31 -7.09
N SER A 124 -12.95 -3.99 -6.03
CA SER A 124 -13.45 -4.96 -5.06
C SER A 124 -14.87 -4.61 -4.66
N ARG A 125 -15.49 -5.50 -3.88
CA ARG A 125 -16.82 -5.26 -3.31
C ARG A 125 -16.77 -5.44 -1.81
N GLN A 126 -17.48 -4.60 -1.07
CA GLN A 126 -17.72 -4.84 0.33
C GLN A 126 -18.75 -5.97 0.48
N VAL A 127 -18.43 -6.92 1.32
CA VAL A 127 -19.31 -8.08 1.60
C VAL A 127 -19.36 -8.33 3.10
N ALA A 128 -20.51 -8.80 3.59
CA ALA A 128 -20.62 -9.32 4.95
C ALA A 128 -20.35 -10.84 4.92
N ALA A 129 -19.32 -11.28 5.63
CA ALA A 129 -19.08 -12.70 5.85
C ALA A 129 -19.90 -13.18 7.06
N VAL A 130 -20.63 -14.25 6.88
CA VAL A 130 -21.45 -14.89 7.92
C VAL A 130 -21.15 -16.38 7.98
N ASP A 131 -21.51 -17.02 9.09
CA ASP A 131 -21.42 -18.48 9.20
C ASP A 131 -22.20 -19.17 8.07
N ALA A 132 -21.68 -20.27 7.55
CA ALA A 132 -22.28 -21.02 6.43
C ALA A 132 -23.71 -21.47 6.74
N ASP A 133 -23.99 -21.80 8.00
CA ASP A 133 -25.29 -22.25 8.49
C ASP A 133 -26.17 -21.08 8.98
N SER A 134 -25.71 -19.85 8.88
CA SER A 134 -26.46 -18.64 9.25
C SER A 134 -27.75 -18.53 8.42
N SER A 135 -28.79 -17.98 9.02
CA SER A 135 -30.01 -17.59 8.31
C SER A 135 -29.91 -16.25 7.56
N ILE A 136 -28.82 -15.52 7.75
CA ILE A 136 -28.59 -14.23 7.09
C ILE A 136 -28.32 -14.47 5.60
N ARG A 137 -29.10 -13.85 4.71
CA ARG A 137 -28.98 -13.97 3.25
C ARG A 137 -28.92 -12.61 2.56
N THR A 138 -29.40 -11.57 3.22
CA THR A 138 -29.46 -10.21 2.69
C THR A 138 -28.90 -9.22 3.70
N LEU A 139 -28.56 -8.00 3.27
CA LEU A 139 -28.15 -6.92 4.19
C LEU A 139 -29.25 -6.57 5.19
N GLY A 140 -30.52 -6.69 4.80
CA GLY A 140 -31.66 -6.46 5.70
C GLY A 140 -31.70 -7.40 6.90
N ASP A 141 -31.19 -8.63 6.75
CA ASP A 141 -31.14 -9.60 7.85
C ASP A 141 -30.08 -9.26 8.92
N LEU A 142 -29.23 -8.28 8.64
CA LEU A 142 -28.23 -7.75 9.59
C LEU A 142 -28.88 -6.81 10.64
N ALA A 143 -30.13 -6.40 10.47
CA ALA A 143 -30.82 -5.53 11.41
C ALA A 143 -30.82 -6.13 12.83
N GLY A 144 -30.34 -5.36 13.81
CA GLY A 144 -30.22 -5.80 15.20
C GLY A 144 -29.10 -6.81 15.47
N LYS A 145 -28.21 -7.06 14.52
CA LYS A 145 -27.03 -7.92 14.70
C LYS A 145 -25.80 -7.10 15.08
N THR A 146 -24.86 -7.72 15.76
CA THR A 146 -23.53 -7.18 15.98
C THR A 146 -22.66 -7.46 14.78
N ILE A 147 -22.07 -6.42 14.21
CA ILE A 147 -21.22 -6.51 13.02
C ILE A 147 -19.81 -6.04 13.43
N ALA A 148 -18.81 -6.84 13.12
CA ALA A 148 -17.41 -6.47 13.31
C ALA A 148 -16.87 -5.84 12.01
N VAL A 149 -16.28 -4.67 12.12
CA VAL A 149 -15.67 -3.94 11.00
C VAL A 149 -14.31 -3.39 11.41
N GLN A 150 -13.44 -3.13 10.44
CA GLN A 150 -12.20 -2.41 10.69
C GLN A 150 -12.52 -0.93 10.96
N SER A 151 -11.97 -0.39 12.04
CA SER A 151 -12.06 1.03 12.36
C SER A 151 -11.49 1.89 11.23
N THR A 152 -12.11 3.03 10.95
CA THR A 152 -11.77 3.94 9.84
C THR A 152 -11.74 3.28 8.44
N GLY A 153 -12.30 2.08 8.34
CA GLY A 153 -12.50 1.36 7.09
C GLY A 153 -13.78 1.78 6.37
N LYS A 154 -13.90 1.40 5.08
CA LYS A 154 -15.11 1.71 4.30
C LYS A 154 -16.41 1.08 4.86
N PRO A 155 -16.41 -0.16 5.40
CA PRO A 155 -17.60 -0.73 6.01
C PRO A 155 -18.11 0.08 7.21
N GLU A 156 -17.23 0.58 8.08
CA GLU A 156 -17.64 1.42 9.21
C GLU A 156 -18.33 2.71 8.72
N GLU A 157 -17.75 3.37 7.72
CA GLU A 157 -18.33 4.57 7.11
C GLU A 157 -19.74 4.30 6.56
N ILE A 158 -19.94 3.19 5.81
CA ILE A 158 -21.23 2.80 5.25
C ILE A 158 -22.26 2.60 6.37
N PHE A 159 -21.93 1.87 7.43
CA PHE A 159 -22.87 1.58 8.52
C PHE A 159 -23.17 2.80 9.41
N LEU A 160 -22.17 3.67 9.62
CA LEU A 160 -22.38 4.86 10.46
C LEU A 160 -23.05 6.01 9.70
N SER A 161 -22.80 6.15 8.40
CA SER A 161 -23.42 7.22 7.59
C SER A 161 -24.88 6.93 7.23
N GLY A 162 -25.34 5.68 7.38
CA GLY A 162 -26.66 5.25 6.93
C GLY A 162 -26.87 5.36 5.43
N SER A 163 -25.79 5.55 4.67
CA SER A 163 -25.84 5.52 3.21
C SER A 163 -26.02 4.07 2.74
N ASP A 164 -26.99 3.84 1.88
CA ASP A 164 -27.18 2.57 1.21
C ASP A 164 -25.92 2.25 0.38
N PRO A 165 -25.33 1.03 0.48
CA PRO A 165 -24.12 0.68 -0.24
C PRO A 165 -24.34 0.53 -1.75
#